data_d3471015207ee53c2b6892d7d21d0956
#
_entry.id   d3471015207ee53c2b6892d7d21d0956
#
_cell.length_a   1.000
_cell.length_b   1.000
_cell.length_c   1.000
_cell.angle_alpha   90.00
_cell.angle_beta   90.00
_cell.angle_gamma   90.00
#
_symmetry.space_group_name_H-M   'P 1'
#
loop_
_entity.id
_entity.type
_entity.pdbx_description
1 polymer ?
#
loop_
_entity_poly.entity_id
_entity_poly.type
_entity_poly.pdbx_seq_one_letter_code
_entity_poly.pdbx_strand_id
1 'polypeptide(L)'
;NEAIKLLSEQGIDLILSDDGLQHYKMARDYEVVVLDGTRKLGNGWLLPAGPLREGAWRLNKVNSIVENGPKGSSSMSITATAWVNAKTHKRKPLNYFDGKKLHAVAGIGNPQRFFSTLDDLNVEHVDHVFVDHHHFIKSDLKLADGFSDQLVMTEKDWVKCAEFADESMWYLEISACLDGQLENKLLKDLTALVKAS
;
A
#
# COMPACT_ATOMS: atom_id res chain seq x y z
N ASN A 1 -20.33 11.44 -7.44
CA ASN A 1 -21.38 10.86 -8.31
C ASN A 1 -21.20 11.19 -9.81
N GLU A 2 -20.62 12.35 -10.17
CA GLU A 2 -20.36 12.69 -11.58
C GLU A 2 -19.35 11.74 -12.24
N ALA A 3 -18.25 11.42 -11.56
CA ALA A 3 -17.26 10.48 -12.05
C ALA A 3 -17.85 9.08 -12.31
N ILE A 4 -18.71 8.58 -11.41
CA ILE A 4 -19.38 7.30 -11.60
C ILE A 4 -20.27 7.32 -12.84
N LYS A 5 -21.03 8.41 -13.03
CA LYS A 5 -21.90 8.58 -14.21
C LYS A 5 -21.09 8.56 -15.51
N LEU A 6 -19.99 9.32 -15.56
CA LEU A 6 -19.08 9.35 -16.71
C LEU A 6 -18.48 7.97 -17.01
N LEU A 7 -18.09 7.22 -15.98
CA LEU A 7 -17.54 5.86 -16.13
C LEU A 7 -18.61 4.88 -16.62
N SER A 8 -19.84 4.98 -16.10
CA SER A 8 -20.96 4.13 -16.54
C SER A 8 -21.32 4.35 -18.01
N GLU A 9 -21.22 5.59 -18.51
CA GLU A 9 -21.44 5.93 -19.93
C GLU A 9 -20.37 5.32 -20.86
N GLN A 10 -19.23 4.87 -20.32
CA GLN A 10 -18.15 4.23 -21.08
C GLN A 10 -18.25 2.70 -21.13
N GLY A 11 -19.36 2.11 -20.64
CA GLY A 11 -19.56 0.67 -20.66
C GLY A 11 -18.66 -0.10 -19.67
N ILE A 12 -18.35 0.50 -18.54
CA ILE A 12 -17.56 -0.12 -17.48
C ILE A 12 -18.48 -0.97 -16.59
N ASP A 13 -18.14 -2.24 -16.44
CA ASP A 13 -18.91 -3.21 -15.65
C ASP A 13 -18.66 -3.11 -14.15
N LEU A 14 -17.49 -2.62 -13.72
CA LEU A 14 -17.09 -2.55 -12.32
C LEU A 14 -16.31 -1.27 -12.02
N ILE A 15 -16.73 -0.56 -10.97
CA ILE A 15 -16.05 0.64 -10.47
C ILE A 15 -15.50 0.35 -9.07
N LEU A 16 -14.20 0.51 -8.89
CA LEU A 16 -13.55 0.41 -7.59
C LEU A 16 -13.35 1.82 -7.01
N SER A 17 -13.76 2.01 -5.75
CA SER A 17 -13.54 3.24 -5.00
C SER A 17 -12.59 2.99 -3.83
N ASP A 18 -11.44 3.67 -3.83
CA ASP A 18 -10.50 3.65 -2.72
C ASP A 18 -10.89 4.68 -1.65
N ASP A 19 -10.72 4.31 -0.37
CA ASP A 19 -11.10 5.08 0.83
C ASP A 19 -12.54 5.65 0.78
N GLY A 20 -13.45 4.91 0.12
CA GLY A 20 -14.83 5.34 -0.14
C GLY A 20 -15.82 5.08 1.00
N LEU A 21 -15.43 4.45 2.12
CA LEU A 21 -16.35 3.95 3.14
C LEU A 21 -17.24 5.06 3.76
N GLN A 22 -16.68 6.26 3.98
CA GLN A 22 -17.39 7.44 4.50
C GLN A 22 -18.10 8.27 3.42
N HIS A 23 -18.05 7.86 2.16
CA HIS A 23 -18.74 8.57 1.08
C HIS A 23 -20.20 8.15 0.97
N TYR A 24 -21.03 8.49 1.96
CA TYR A 24 -22.41 8.03 2.11
C TYR A 24 -23.36 8.39 0.94
N LYS A 25 -23.02 9.38 0.12
CA LYS A 25 -23.80 9.76 -1.07
C LYS A 25 -23.57 8.84 -2.28
N MET A 26 -22.59 7.93 -2.19
CA MET A 26 -22.28 6.97 -3.22
C MET A 26 -22.96 5.64 -2.89
N ALA A 27 -23.88 5.20 -3.74
CA ALA A 27 -24.42 3.84 -3.67
C ALA A 27 -23.30 2.83 -3.96
N ARG A 28 -23.33 1.71 -3.25
CA ARG A 28 -22.30 0.66 -3.35
C ARG A 28 -22.96 -0.70 -3.25
N ASP A 29 -22.60 -1.58 -4.16
CA ASP A 29 -23.12 -2.94 -4.21
C ASP A 29 -22.28 -3.88 -3.33
N TYR A 30 -20.99 -3.53 -3.11
CA TYR A 30 -20.08 -4.31 -2.29
C TYR A 30 -19.11 -3.42 -1.52
N GLU A 31 -18.92 -3.72 -0.24
CA GLU A 31 -18.00 -2.99 0.63
C GLU A 31 -16.96 -3.95 1.22
N VAL A 32 -15.69 -3.60 1.05
CA VAL A 32 -14.56 -4.29 1.66
C VAL A 32 -13.88 -3.35 2.64
N VAL A 33 -13.71 -3.78 3.88
CA VAL A 33 -12.90 -3.06 4.87
C VAL A 33 -11.58 -3.79 5.05
N VAL A 34 -10.47 -3.07 4.89
CA VAL A 34 -9.14 -3.59 5.18
C VAL A 34 -8.72 -3.11 6.57
N LEU A 35 -8.46 -4.06 7.47
CA LEU A 35 -7.96 -3.81 8.81
C LEU A 35 -6.47 -4.14 8.89
N ASP A 36 -5.72 -3.29 9.58
CA ASP A 36 -4.37 -3.66 10.00
C ASP A 36 -4.46 -4.73 11.10
N GLY A 37 -3.94 -5.92 10.85
CA GLY A 37 -4.04 -7.08 11.76
C GLY A 37 -3.33 -6.89 13.10
N THR A 38 -2.36 -5.96 13.17
CA THR A 38 -1.65 -5.62 14.42
C THR A 38 -2.41 -4.58 15.21
N ARG A 39 -2.81 -3.48 14.56
CA ARG A 39 -3.47 -2.34 15.21
C ARG A 39 -4.97 -2.57 15.41
N LYS A 40 -5.60 -3.34 14.53
CA LYS A 40 -7.05 -3.60 14.51
C LYS A 40 -7.87 -2.31 14.66
N LEU A 41 -8.68 -2.22 15.68
CA LEU A 41 -9.49 -1.04 15.98
C LEU A 41 -8.83 -0.08 16.97
N GLY A 42 -7.55 -0.29 17.30
CA GLY A 42 -6.83 0.50 18.29
C GLY A 42 -7.49 0.44 19.67
N ASN A 43 -7.72 1.60 20.29
CA ASN A 43 -8.43 1.69 21.58
C ASN A 43 -9.97 1.63 21.43
N GLY A 44 -10.50 1.46 20.22
CA GLY A 44 -11.94 1.38 19.96
C GLY A 44 -12.69 2.71 19.97
N TRP A 45 -12.01 3.85 20.17
CA TRP A 45 -12.61 5.17 20.24
C TRP A 45 -12.60 5.87 18.88
N LEU A 46 -13.57 6.78 18.71
CA LEU A 46 -13.64 7.64 17.53
C LEU A 46 -12.64 8.80 17.66
N LEU A 47 -12.27 9.38 16.51
CA LEU A 47 -11.50 10.63 16.46
C LEU A 47 -12.20 11.73 17.29
N PRO A 48 -11.46 12.57 18.03
CA PRO A 48 -9.99 12.58 18.18
C PRO A 48 -9.46 11.69 19.32
N ALA A 49 -10.32 11.02 20.10
CA ALA A 49 -9.92 10.22 21.26
C ALA A 49 -9.30 8.85 20.88
N GLY A 50 -9.52 8.40 19.66
CA GLY A 50 -8.95 7.18 19.09
C GLY A 50 -8.83 7.25 17.57
N PRO A 51 -8.41 6.16 16.92
CA PRO A 51 -8.10 6.17 15.50
C PRO A 51 -9.32 6.00 14.59
N LEU A 52 -10.49 5.70 15.13
CA LEU A 52 -11.64 5.30 14.32
C LEU A 52 -12.36 6.52 13.73
N ARG A 53 -12.69 6.45 12.44
CA ARG A 53 -13.60 7.41 11.77
C ARG A 53 -15.06 7.07 12.02
N GLU A 54 -15.35 5.77 12.22
CA GLU A 54 -16.69 5.23 12.51
C GLU A 54 -16.61 4.16 13.59
N GLY A 55 -17.71 3.91 14.30
CA GLY A 55 -17.76 2.90 15.35
C GLY A 55 -17.61 1.47 14.82
N ALA A 56 -17.14 0.56 15.66
CA ALA A 56 -16.93 -0.85 15.33
C ALA A 56 -18.18 -1.56 14.77
N TRP A 57 -19.38 -1.07 15.10
CA TRP A 57 -20.66 -1.55 14.55
C TRP A 57 -20.71 -1.52 13.02
N ARG A 58 -19.90 -0.67 12.39
CA ARG A 58 -19.83 -0.53 10.93
C ARG A 58 -19.35 -1.82 10.27
N LEU A 59 -18.49 -2.58 10.93
CA LEU A 59 -17.99 -3.85 10.42
C LEU A 59 -19.10 -4.90 10.21
N ASN A 60 -20.19 -4.81 10.95
CA ASN A 60 -21.35 -5.71 10.79
C ASN A 60 -22.21 -5.38 9.55
N LYS A 61 -21.91 -4.28 8.86
CA LYS A 61 -22.68 -3.80 7.70
C LYS A 61 -21.93 -3.91 6.38
N VAL A 62 -20.67 -4.34 6.41
CA VAL A 62 -19.84 -4.52 5.20
C VAL A 62 -19.91 -5.96 4.70
N ASN A 63 -19.66 -6.17 3.42
CA ASN A 63 -19.73 -7.50 2.80
C ASN A 63 -18.52 -8.37 3.12
N SER A 64 -17.35 -7.74 3.24
CA SER A 64 -16.11 -8.44 3.57
C SER A 64 -15.18 -7.62 4.44
N ILE A 65 -14.49 -8.31 5.35
CA ILE A 65 -13.42 -7.75 6.17
C ILE A 65 -12.13 -8.49 5.79
N VAL A 66 -11.10 -7.73 5.45
CA VAL A 66 -9.78 -8.22 5.08
C VAL A 66 -8.80 -7.81 6.17
N GLU A 67 -8.18 -8.75 6.83
CA GLU A 67 -7.17 -8.49 7.84
C GLU A 67 -5.79 -8.58 7.20
N ASN A 68 -5.06 -7.45 7.15
CA ASN A 68 -3.71 -7.36 6.63
C ASN A 68 -2.68 -7.60 7.75
N GLY A 69 -1.95 -8.70 7.66
CA GLY A 69 -0.97 -9.10 8.67
C GLY A 69 0.01 -10.15 8.16
N PRO A 70 0.68 -10.87 9.07
CA PRO A 70 1.62 -11.92 8.70
C PRO A 70 0.97 -13.03 7.88
N LYS A 71 1.71 -13.56 6.90
CA LYS A 71 1.26 -14.68 6.05
C LYS A 71 0.89 -15.90 6.91
N GLY A 72 -0.26 -16.48 6.62
CA GLY A 72 -0.77 -17.69 7.32
C GLY A 72 -1.53 -17.41 8.62
N SER A 73 -1.52 -16.17 9.13
CA SER A 73 -2.30 -15.76 10.31
C SER A 73 -3.34 -14.69 10.01
N SER A 74 -3.34 -14.14 8.80
CA SER A 74 -4.22 -13.07 8.35
C SER A 74 -4.77 -13.39 6.96
N SER A 75 -5.92 -12.83 6.64
CA SER A 75 -6.59 -13.06 5.36
C SER A 75 -5.92 -12.35 4.16
N MET A 76 -5.02 -11.42 4.44
CA MET A 76 -4.16 -10.76 3.45
C MET A 76 -2.76 -10.56 4.02
N SER A 77 -1.75 -10.69 3.18
CA SER A 77 -0.38 -10.29 3.50
C SER A 77 0.20 -9.42 2.38
N ILE A 78 1.10 -8.52 2.74
CA ILE A 78 1.87 -7.73 1.77
C ILE A 78 3.23 -8.40 1.62
N THR A 79 3.61 -8.69 0.39
CA THR A 79 4.90 -9.32 0.06
C THR A 79 5.66 -8.48 -0.95
N ALA A 80 6.97 -8.37 -0.76
CA ALA A 80 7.86 -7.80 -1.75
C ALA A 80 7.92 -8.71 -2.98
N THR A 81 7.97 -8.11 -4.19
CA THR A 81 7.97 -8.86 -5.45
C THR A 81 9.20 -8.59 -6.30
N ALA A 82 9.67 -7.37 -6.35
CA ALA A 82 10.84 -6.98 -7.13
C ALA A 82 11.42 -5.65 -6.67
N TRP A 83 12.69 -5.42 -7.01
CA TRP A 83 13.26 -4.08 -7.07
C TRP A 83 12.99 -3.47 -8.43
N VAL A 84 12.53 -2.24 -8.46
CA VAL A 84 12.27 -1.52 -9.71
C VAL A 84 13.09 -0.25 -9.72
N ASN A 85 13.86 -0.05 -10.79
CA ASN A 85 14.62 1.18 -10.95
C ASN A 85 13.70 2.36 -11.22
N ALA A 86 13.79 3.40 -10.42
CA ALA A 86 12.90 4.56 -10.43
C ALA A 86 12.88 5.32 -11.77
N LYS A 87 14.00 5.31 -12.52
CA LYS A 87 14.18 6.01 -13.79
C LYS A 87 13.84 5.14 -15.01
N THR A 88 14.40 3.92 -15.03
CA THR A 88 14.36 3.06 -16.22
C THR A 88 13.24 2.04 -16.18
N HIS A 89 12.55 1.89 -15.05
CA HIS A 89 11.53 0.88 -14.75
C HIS A 89 12.02 -0.56 -14.93
N LYS A 90 13.33 -0.78 -14.99
CA LYS A 90 13.92 -2.12 -15.04
C LYS A 90 13.68 -2.84 -13.72
N ARG A 91 13.13 -4.05 -13.81
CA ARG A 91 12.89 -4.92 -12.65
C ARG A 91 14.10 -5.79 -12.36
N LYS A 92 14.38 -6.01 -11.07
CA LYS A 92 15.40 -6.90 -10.57
C LYS A 92 14.81 -7.82 -9.49
N PRO A 93 15.36 -9.04 -9.34
CA PRO A 93 14.91 -9.96 -8.30
C PRO A 93 15.23 -9.42 -6.90
N LEU A 94 14.55 -9.93 -5.88
CA LEU A 94 14.67 -9.45 -4.50
C LEU A 94 16.09 -9.58 -3.93
N ASN A 95 16.87 -10.56 -4.37
CA ASN A 95 18.26 -10.75 -3.96
C ASN A 95 19.26 -9.82 -4.68
N TYR A 96 18.79 -8.88 -5.52
CA TYR A 96 19.68 -7.97 -6.26
C TYR A 96 20.56 -7.08 -5.35
N PHE A 97 20.02 -6.71 -4.20
CA PHE A 97 20.72 -5.90 -3.21
C PHE A 97 21.21 -6.69 -1.99
N ASP A 98 21.17 -8.01 -2.04
CA ASP A 98 21.65 -8.86 -0.95
C ASP A 98 23.07 -8.51 -0.56
N GLY A 99 23.30 -8.22 0.74
CA GLY A 99 24.58 -7.79 1.30
C GLY A 99 25.09 -6.44 0.80
N LYS A 100 24.30 -5.66 0.08
CA LYS A 100 24.67 -4.29 -0.31
C LYS A 100 24.23 -3.28 0.72
N LYS A 101 24.97 -2.17 0.78
CA LYS A 101 24.66 -1.02 1.63
C LYS A 101 23.88 0.03 0.85
N LEU A 102 22.76 0.48 1.36
CA LEU A 102 21.86 1.39 0.67
C LEU A 102 21.35 2.48 1.61
N HIS A 103 20.91 3.61 1.04
CA HIS A 103 20.05 4.56 1.76
C HIS A 103 18.60 4.15 1.61
N ALA A 104 17.88 4.00 2.71
CA ALA A 104 16.46 3.67 2.74
C ALA A 104 15.63 4.89 3.13
N VAL A 105 14.77 5.34 2.22
CA VAL A 105 13.93 6.54 2.39
C VAL A 105 12.47 6.14 2.54
N ALA A 106 11.80 6.66 3.57
CA ALA A 106 10.38 6.45 3.79
C ALA A 106 9.68 7.69 4.32
N GLY A 107 8.67 8.17 3.57
CA GLY A 107 7.73 9.25 3.93
C GLY A 107 6.29 8.76 3.97
N ILE A 108 6.05 7.68 4.72
CA ILE A 108 4.77 6.98 4.89
C ILE A 108 4.42 6.87 6.37
N GLY A 109 3.14 6.61 6.69
CA GLY A 109 2.63 6.56 8.06
C GLY A 109 3.22 5.46 8.97
N ASN A 110 3.83 4.41 8.41
CA ASN A 110 4.54 3.37 9.16
C ASN A 110 5.86 3.01 8.44
N PRO A 111 6.91 3.84 8.58
CA PRO A 111 8.20 3.60 7.92
C PRO A 111 8.91 2.34 8.44
N GLN A 112 8.71 1.99 9.71
CA GLN A 112 9.36 0.85 10.33
C GLN A 112 9.02 -0.47 9.62
N ARG A 113 7.82 -0.59 9.08
CA ARG A 113 7.42 -1.78 8.30
C ARG A 113 8.25 -1.92 7.01
N PHE A 114 8.58 -0.81 6.36
CA PHE A 114 9.46 -0.82 5.19
C PHE A 114 10.87 -1.24 5.57
N PHE A 115 11.45 -0.66 6.60
CA PHE A 115 12.81 -1.00 7.06
C PHE A 115 12.91 -2.46 7.50
N SER A 116 11.95 -2.97 8.28
CA SER A 116 11.90 -4.40 8.61
C SER A 116 11.83 -5.31 7.37
N THR A 117 11.15 -4.86 6.31
CA THR A 117 11.15 -5.62 5.04
C THR A 117 12.53 -5.63 4.39
N LEU A 118 13.32 -4.55 4.51
CA LEU A 118 14.71 -4.52 4.01
C LEU A 118 15.62 -5.44 4.83
N ASP A 119 15.43 -5.48 6.15
CA ASP A 119 16.14 -6.44 7.03
C ASP A 119 15.86 -7.89 6.62
N ASP A 120 14.58 -8.21 6.39
CA ASP A 120 14.16 -9.54 5.94
C ASP A 120 14.75 -9.92 4.56
N LEU A 121 15.05 -8.93 3.73
CA LEU A 121 15.71 -9.08 2.43
C LEU A 121 17.24 -9.05 2.52
N ASN A 122 17.82 -9.04 3.74
CA ASN A 122 19.25 -8.99 3.99
C ASN A 122 19.96 -7.80 3.33
N VAL A 123 19.30 -6.64 3.32
CA VAL A 123 19.83 -5.38 2.79
C VAL A 123 20.35 -4.54 3.96
N GLU A 124 21.63 -4.22 3.98
CA GLU A 124 22.19 -3.27 4.96
C GLU A 124 21.79 -1.84 4.57
N HIS A 125 21.18 -1.08 5.47
CA HIS A 125 20.64 0.24 5.12
C HIS A 125 20.81 1.29 6.22
N VAL A 126 20.80 2.56 5.79
CA VAL A 126 20.68 3.74 6.66
C VAL A 126 19.27 4.32 6.47
N ASP A 127 18.54 4.45 7.57
CA ASP A 127 17.16 4.93 7.58
C ASP A 127 17.07 6.45 7.44
N HIS A 128 16.28 6.91 6.47
CA HIS A 128 15.92 8.31 6.31
C HIS A 128 14.39 8.43 6.40
N VAL A 129 13.90 8.82 7.58
CA VAL A 129 12.47 8.95 7.87
C VAL A 129 12.02 10.37 7.58
N PHE A 130 10.99 10.50 6.75
CA PHE A 130 10.28 11.74 6.47
C PHE A 130 8.87 11.70 7.05
N VAL A 131 8.25 12.86 7.25
CA VAL A 131 6.85 12.93 7.69
C VAL A 131 5.93 12.30 6.64
N ASP A 132 4.82 11.71 7.08
CA ASP A 132 3.83 11.14 6.15
C ASP A 132 3.33 12.22 5.17
N HIS A 133 3.15 11.83 3.91
CA HIS A 133 2.83 12.74 2.80
C HIS A 133 3.89 13.83 2.50
N HIS A 134 5.15 13.62 2.89
CA HIS A 134 6.24 14.55 2.55
C HIS A 134 6.30 14.82 1.03
N HIS A 135 6.47 16.10 0.67
CA HIS A 135 6.74 16.52 -0.71
C HIS A 135 8.24 16.52 -0.94
N PHE A 136 8.75 15.46 -1.56
CA PHE A 136 10.17 15.33 -1.82
C PHE A 136 10.66 16.36 -2.84
N ILE A 137 11.84 16.90 -2.58
CA ILE A 137 12.62 17.70 -3.53
C ILE A 137 13.98 17.00 -3.74
N LYS A 138 14.63 17.30 -4.86
CA LYS A 138 15.88 16.65 -5.25
C LYS A 138 16.99 16.74 -4.19
N SER A 139 17.02 17.81 -3.37
CA SER A 139 17.98 17.97 -2.30
C SER A 139 17.77 17.02 -1.13
N ASP A 140 16.54 16.57 -0.87
CA ASP A 140 16.25 15.64 0.22
C ASP A 140 16.87 14.26 -0.02
N LEU A 141 17.10 13.92 -1.29
CA LEU A 141 17.63 12.64 -1.74
C LEU A 141 19.12 12.69 -2.10
N LYS A 142 19.81 13.82 -1.85
CA LYS A 142 21.26 13.93 -1.95
C LYS A 142 21.92 13.47 -0.65
N LEU A 143 21.95 12.16 -0.45
CA LEU A 143 22.51 11.53 0.74
C LEU A 143 23.99 11.23 0.51
N ALA A 144 24.82 12.25 0.73
CA ALA A 144 26.27 12.17 0.51
C ALA A 144 27.01 11.97 1.83
N ASP A 145 27.02 10.75 2.34
CA ASP A 145 27.80 10.35 3.54
C ASP A 145 28.90 9.34 3.23
N GLY A 146 29.10 8.98 1.94
CA GLY A 146 30.08 7.98 1.51
C GLY A 146 29.67 6.53 1.79
N PHE A 147 28.43 6.30 2.27
CA PHE A 147 27.93 4.96 2.55
C PHE A 147 27.52 4.23 1.25
N SER A 148 26.72 4.89 0.41
CA SER A 148 26.27 4.37 -0.89
C SER A 148 25.77 5.49 -1.79
N ASP A 149 25.92 5.30 -3.10
CA ASP A 149 25.26 6.16 -4.10
C ASP A 149 23.85 5.67 -4.46
N GLN A 150 23.41 4.53 -3.90
CA GLN A 150 22.11 3.92 -4.21
C GLN A 150 21.10 4.16 -3.10
N LEU A 151 19.89 4.50 -3.50
CA LEU A 151 18.76 4.83 -2.64
C LEU A 151 17.59 3.93 -2.96
N VAL A 152 16.96 3.39 -1.91
CA VAL A 152 15.74 2.60 -2.01
C VAL A 152 14.61 3.29 -1.26
N MET A 153 13.39 3.20 -1.79
CA MET A 153 12.21 3.83 -1.21
C MET A 153 10.97 2.96 -1.39
N THR A 154 9.87 3.37 -0.78
CA THR A 154 8.57 2.75 -1.06
C THR A 154 8.07 3.18 -2.43
N GLU A 155 7.20 2.38 -3.07
CA GLU A 155 6.55 2.76 -4.33
C GLU A 155 5.71 4.04 -4.18
N LYS A 156 5.04 4.21 -3.02
CA LYS A 156 4.26 5.42 -2.70
C LYS A 156 5.15 6.68 -2.67
N ASP A 157 6.38 6.57 -2.19
CA ASP A 157 7.31 7.69 -2.16
C ASP A 157 7.95 7.93 -3.52
N TRP A 158 8.25 6.86 -4.28
CA TRP A 158 8.73 6.98 -5.66
C TRP A 158 7.80 7.81 -6.55
N VAL A 159 6.48 7.59 -6.48
CA VAL A 159 5.51 8.38 -7.26
C VAL A 159 5.68 9.87 -7.06
N LYS A 160 6.03 10.31 -5.85
CA LYS A 160 6.27 11.72 -5.51
C LYS A 160 7.62 12.24 -6.05
N CYS A 161 8.55 11.34 -6.38
CA CYS A 161 9.91 11.65 -6.86
C CYS A 161 10.07 11.44 -8.37
N ALA A 162 9.06 10.94 -9.08
CA ALA A 162 9.15 10.47 -10.46
C ALA A 162 9.73 11.50 -11.44
N GLU A 163 9.42 12.79 -11.25
CA GLU A 163 9.88 13.89 -12.15
C GLU A 163 11.40 14.08 -12.09
N PHE A 164 12.05 13.79 -10.97
CA PHE A 164 13.50 14.00 -10.79
C PHE A 164 14.26 12.71 -10.46
N ALA A 165 13.61 11.55 -10.63
CA ALA A 165 14.22 10.25 -10.42
C ALA A 165 15.39 10.01 -11.36
N ASP A 166 16.45 9.38 -10.86
CA ASP A 166 17.64 8.98 -11.61
C ASP A 166 17.93 7.47 -11.45
N GLU A 167 19.01 7.00 -12.07
CA GLU A 167 19.34 5.56 -12.10
C GLU A 167 19.86 5.02 -10.77
N SER A 168 20.25 5.88 -9.82
CA SER A 168 20.66 5.48 -8.47
C SER A 168 19.47 5.14 -7.58
N MET A 169 18.25 5.59 -7.96
CA MET A 169 17.04 5.44 -7.18
C MET A 169 16.27 4.18 -7.56
N TRP A 170 15.80 3.47 -6.55
CA TRP A 170 15.02 2.24 -6.68
C TRP A 170 13.82 2.26 -5.75
N TYR A 171 12.78 1.57 -6.10
CA TYR A 171 11.68 1.30 -5.16
C TYR A 171 11.43 -0.20 -5.03
N LEU A 172 10.93 -0.59 -3.87
CA LEU A 172 10.50 -1.95 -3.59
C LEU A 172 9.05 -2.09 -4.02
N GLU A 173 8.82 -2.87 -5.08
CA GLU A 173 7.49 -3.24 -5.51
C GLU A 173 6.92 -4.28 -4.55
N ILE A 174 5.66 -4.09 -4.15
CA ILE A 174 4.94 -4.99 -3.24
C ILE A 174 3.65 -5.46 -3.87
N SER A 175 3.16 -6.61 -3.44
CA SER A 175 1.86 -7.14 -3.84
C SER A 175 1.08 -7.60 -2.63
N ALA A 176 -0.24 -7.38 -2.67
CA ALA A 176 -1.17 -7.94 -1.71
C ALA A 176 -1.51 -9.39 -2.11
N CYS A 177 -1.32 -10.31 -1.19
CA CYS A 177 -1.68 -11.72 -1.37
C CYS A 177 -2.83 -12.05 -0.42
N LEU A 178 -3.97 -12.41 -0.98
CA LEU A 178 -5.12 -12.90 -0.22
C LEU A 178 -4.94 -14.39 0.12
N ASP A 179 -5.55 -14.83 1.22
CA ASP A 179 -5.71 -16.26 1.42
C ASP A 179 -6.73 -16.83 0.41
N GLY A 180 -6.57 -18.10 0.06
CA GLY A 180 -7.38 -18.71 -0.99
C GLY A 180 -8.87 -18.79 -0.69
N GLN A 181 -9.28 -18.77 0.58
CA GLN A 181 -10.71 -18.78 0.95
C GLN A 181 -11.32 -17.41 0.72
N LEU A 182 -10.65 -16.35 1.14
CA LEU A 182 -11.09 -14.97 0.92
C LEU A 182 -11.08 -14.63 -0.57
N GLU A 183 -10.01 -15.01 -1.29
CA GLU A 183 -9.91 -14.78 -2.74
C GLU A 183 -11.09 -15.41 -3.47
N ASN A 184 -11.37 -16.69 -3.24
CA ASN A 184 -12.49 -17.40 -3.85
C ASN A 184 -13.85 -16.79 -3.48
N LYS A 185 -14.03 -16.34 -2.22
CA LYS A 185 -15.24 -15.65 -1.80
C LYS A 185 -15.43 -14.35 -2.57
N LEU A 186 -14.40 -13.49 -2.63
CA LEU A 186 -14.46 -12.20 -3.32
C LEU A 186 -14.74 -12.40 -4.83
N LEU A 187 -14.05 -13.32 -5.48
CA LEU A 187 -14.25 -13.62 -6.89
C LEU A 187 -15.70 -14.09 -7.18
N LYS A 188 -16.22 -14.97 -6.33
CA LYS A 188 -17.60 -15.45 -6.46
C LYS A 188 -18.61 -14.32 -6.30
N ASP A 189 -18.48 -13.51 -5.23
CA ASP A 189 -19.40 -12.44 -4.90
C ASP A 189 -19.40 -11.36 -5.99
N LEU A 190 -18.23 -10.90 -6.42
CA LEU A 190 -18.07 -9.88 -7.46
C LEU A 190 -18.56 -10.37 -8.83
N THR A 191 -18.27 -11.64 -9.18
CA THR A 191 -18.78 -12.22 -10.44
C THR A 191 -20.32 -12.29 -10.44
N ALA A 192 -20.93 -12.56 -9.30
CA ALA A 192 -22.38 -12.60 -9.19
C ALA A 192 -23.00 -11.19 -9.37
N LEU A 193 -22.36 -10.15 -8.84
CA LEU A 193 -22.79 -8.76 -9.02
C LEU A 193 -22.75 -8.32 -10.49
N VAL A 194 -21.62 -8.53 -11.17
CA VAL A 194 -21.46 -8.16 -12.60
C VAL A 194 -22.47 -8.89 -13.51
N LYS A 195 -22.85 -10.12 -13.17
CA LYS A 195 -23.86 -10.86 -13.96
C LYS A 195 -25.30 -10.42 -13.67
N ALA A 196 -25.53 -9.76 -12.56
CA ALA A 196 -26.86 -9.29 -12.14
C ALA A 196 -27.17 -7.85 -12.61
N SER A 197 -26.15 -7.12 -13.04
CA SER A 197 -26.23 -5.77 -13.63
C SER A 197 -26.55 -5.84 -15.11
#